data_a3b68e0763eddfa0cabcc80e7e240b55
#
_entry.id   a3b68e0763eddfa0cabcc80e7e240b55
#
_cell.length_a   1.000
_cell.length_b   1.000
_cell.length_c   1.000
_cell.angle_alpha   90.00
_cell.angle_beta   90.00
_cell.angle_gamma   90.00
#
_symmetry.space_group_name_H-M   'P 1'
#
loop_
_entity.id
_entity.type
_entity.pdbx_description
1 polymer ?
#
loop_
_entity_poly.entity_id
_entity_poly.type
_entity_poly.pdbx_seq_one_letter_code
_entity_poly.pdbx_strand_id
1 'polypeptide(L)'
;MTTISEAFDLTDRVALVTGAGRGLGRAISARLAEAGATVVCADIDQATATETAAMIRDDGHRAAPVHLDVTRRADVEALVDQVVADQGHLDVMVNNAAIIVDGLVLDTSEEEYDRVFAVNFKGVLFGCQAAGRVMVQQGAGSIINLASGAIDIATPTLVCYATAKAAVAQLSRTLAMELAPQGVRVNAIAPGWIDTPMNERHARRADGTLDEAQQAAYREQRAKLSPMNMAGEPDDIAFAALYLAAPAARFVTGIVMRPNGGATMPW
;
A
#
# COMPACT_ATOMS: atom_id res chain seq x y z
N MET A 1 16.17 25.87 -10.49
CA MET A 1 14.77 25.34 -10.42
C MET A 1 14.84 23.85 -10.65
N THR A 2 14.24 23.03 -9.79
CA THR A 2 14.15 21.59 -9.96
C THR A 2 13.27 21.29 -11.19
N THR A 3 13.73 20.48 -12.10
CA THR A 3 12.95 20.03 -13.26
C THR A 3 11.89 19.01 -12.83
N ILE A 4 10.89 18.74 -13.68
CA ILE A 4 9.89 17.69 -13.41
C ILE A 4 10.56 16.32 -13.29
N SER A 5 11.53 16.03 -14.17
CA SER A 5 12.30 14.79 -14.12
C SER A 5 13.02 14.61 -12.78
N GLU A 6 13.76 15.62 -12.31
CA GLU A 6 14.43 15.56 -11.00
C GLU A 6 13.45 15.46 -9.83
N ALA A 7 12.26 16.05 -9.96
CA ALA A 7 11.27 16.04 -8.89
C ALA A 7 10.65 14.65 -8.64
N PHE A 8 10.65 13.78 -9.64
CA PHE A 8 10.11 12.42 -9.56
C PHE A 8 11.20 11.33 -9.69
N ASP A 9 12.47 11.72 -9.75
CA ASP A 9 13.59 10.80 -9.84
C ASP A 9 13.82 10.06 -8.52
N LEU A 10 13.84 8.73 -8.61
CA LEU A 10 14.16 7.81 -7.53
C LEU A 10 15.45 7.02 -7.80
N THR A 11 16.30 7.49 -8.73
CA THR A 11 17.61 6.90 -8.98
C THR A 11 18.40 6.79 -7.66
N ASP A 12 19.06 5.66 -7.45
CA ASP A 12 19.78 5.32 -6.24
C ASP A 12 18.93 5.29 -4.94
N ARG A 13 17.59 5.24 -5.06
CA ARG A 13 16.69 5.02 -3.92
C ARG A 13 16.32 3.56 -3.79
N VAL A 14 16.10 3.13 -2.54
CA VAL A 14 15.65 1.78 -2.20
C VAL A 14 14.24 1.85 -1.64
N ALA A 15 13.34 1.09 -2.27
CA ALA A 15 11.95 0.99 -1.85
C ALA A 15 11.60 -0.44 -1.42
N LEU A 16 10.93 -0.59 -0.28
CA LEU A 16 10.35 -1.85 0.18
C LEU A 16 8.82 -1.75 0.12
N VAL A 17 8.19 -2.65 -0.65
CA VAL A 17 6.74 -2.71 -0.83
C VAL A 17 6.21 -4.03 -0.31
N THR A 18 5.28 -3.99 0.68
CA THR A 18 4.61 -5.19 1.21
C THR A 18 3.32 -5.49 0.45
N GLY A 19 2.98 -6.79 0.30
CA GLY A 19 1.86 -7.20 -0.54
C GLY A 19 2.10 -6.87 -2.01
N ALA A 20 3.36 -7.00 -2.47
CA ALA A 20 3.80 -6.60 -3.80
C ALA A 20 3.45 -7.60 -4.91
N GLY A 21 2.93 -8.78 -4.56
CA GLY A 21 2.71 -9.87 -5.51
C GLY A 21 1.61 -9.59 -6.54
N ARG A 22 0.64 -8.71 -6.24
CA ARG A 22 -0.49 -8.43 -7.12
C ARG A 22 -1.16 -7.07 -6.83
N GLY A 23 -2.11 -6.68 -7.68
CA GLY A 23 -2.95 -5.49 -7.48
C GLY A 23 -2.17 -4.22 -7.26
N LEU A 24 -2.53 -3.47 -6.21
CA LEU A 24 -1.89 -2.17 -5.91
C LEU A 24 -0.39 -2.31 -5.63
N GLY A 25 0.02 -3.33 -4.85
CA GLY A 25 1.43 -3.52 -4.52
C GLY A 25 2.30 -3.78 -5.75
N ARG A 26 1.82 -4.57 -6.72
CA ARG A 26 2.49 -4.81 -8.00
C ARG A 26 2.63 -3.51 -8.81
N ALA A 27 1.54 -2.75 -8.96
CA ALA A 27 1.55 -1.50 -9.70
C ALA A 27 2.47 -0.44 -9.04
N ILE A 28 2.39 -0.29 -7.71
CA ILE A 28 3.27 0.61 -6.96
C ILE A 28 4.73 0.23 -7.17
N SER A 29 5.08 -1.07 -7.04
CA SER A 29 6.44 -1.56 -7.24
C SER A 29 6.95 -1.24 -8.64
N ALA A 30 6.13 -1.44 -9.68
CA ALA A 30 6.48 -1.13 -11.06
C ALA A 30 6.77 0.37 -11.27
N ARG A 31 5.89 1.26 -10.78
CA ARG A 31 6.07 2.70 -10.97
C ARG A 31 7.24 3.28 -10.17
N LEU A 32 7.51 2.75 -8.96
CA LEU A 32 8.72 3.15 -8.22
C LEU A 32 9.99 2.69 -8.93
N ALA A 33 10.00 1.49 -9.51
CA ALA A 33 11.14 0.97 -10.27
C ALA A 33 11.36 1.75 -11.58
N GLU A 34 10.28 2.08 -12.30
CA GLU A 34 10.32 2.91 -13.52
C GLU A 34 10.89 4.31 -13.23
N ALA A 35 10.60 4.87 -12.04
CA ALA A 35 11.19 6.12 -11.58
C ALA A 35 12.66 5.99 -11.11
N GLY A 36 13.28 4.81 -11.22
CA GLY A 36 14.71 4.58 -10.95
C GLY A 36 15.02 3.87 -9.63
N ALA A 37 14.04 3.58 -8.77
CA ALA A 37 14.27 2.90 -7.51
C ALA A 37 14.73 1.44 -7.69
N THR A 38 15.51 0.93 -6.75
CA THR A 38 15.66 -0.50 -6.51
C THR A 38 14.52 -0.94 -5.61
N VAL A 39 13.64 -1.86 -6.08
CA VAL A 39 12.43 -2.24 -5.36
C VAL A 39 12.54 -3.64 -4.77
N VAL A 40 12.31 -3.76 -3.47
CA VAL A 40 12.13 -5.05 -2.79
C VAL A 40 10.63 -5.37 -2.77
N CYS A 41 10.24 -6.36 -3.56
CA CYS A 41 8.86 -6.84 -3.69
C CYS A 41 8.60 -7.92 -2.63
N ALA A 42 8.02 -7.54 -1.49
CA ALA A 42 7.75 -8.45 -0.38
C ALA A 42 6.29 -8.93 -0.39
N ASP A 43 6.07 -10.23 -0.31
CA ASP A 43 4.73 -10.82 -0.23
C ASP A 43 4.77 -12.12 0.59
N ILE A 44 3.64 -12.50 1.17
CA ILE A 44 3.47 -13.81 1.81
C ILE A 44 3.47 -14.94 0.77
N ASP A 45 3.06 -14.64 -0.46
CA ASP A 45 3.14 -15.53 -1.62
C ASP A 45 4.42 -15.22 -2.41
N GLN A 46 5.47 -16.01 -2.13
CA GLN A 46 6.77 -15.91 -2.80
C GLN A 46 6.67 -16.01 -4.32
N ALA A 47 5.74 -16.81 -4.86
CA ALA A 47 5.61 -16.99 -6.30
C ALA A 47 5.14 -15.70 -6.96
N THR A 48 4.10 -15.06 -6.43
CA THR A 48 3.58 -13.79 -6.97
C THR A 48 4.55 -12.62 -6.78
N ALA A 49 5.31 -12.59 -5.68
CA ALA A 49 6.41 -11.63 -5.51
C ALA A 49 7.50 -11.82 -6.59
N THR A 50 7.82 -13.08 -6.90
CA THR A 50 8.80 -13.42 -7.94
C THR A 50 8.33 -13.00 -9.33
N GLU A 51 7.05 -13.23 -9.65
CA GLU A 51 6.44 -12.76 -10.91
C GLU A 51 6.54 -11.23 -11.04
N THR A 52 6.18 -10.49 -9.98
CA THR A 52 6.26 -9.02 -9.99
C THR A 52 7.70 -8.54 -10.20
N ALA A 53 8.65 -9.10 -9.47
CA ALA A 53 10.05 -8.72 -9.62
C ALA A 53 10.62 -9.12 -10.98
N ALA A 54 10.19 -10.24 -11.58
CA ALA A 54 10.58 -10.64 -12.92
C ALA A 54 10.04 -9.66 -13.97
N MET A 55 8.76 -9.32 -13.92
CA MET A 55 8.14 -8.32 -14.80
C MET A 55 8.92 -6.99 -14.78
N ILE A 56 9.24 -6.48 -13.59
CA ILE A 56 10.00 -5.23 -13.43
C ILE A 56 11.41 -5.33 -14.03
N ARG A 57 12.08 -6.47 -13.88
CA ARG A 57 13.42 -6.69 -14.46
C ARG A 57 13.38 -6.86 -15.98
N ASP A 58 12.35 -7.51 -16.51
CA ASP A 58 12.14 -7.68 -17.96
C ASP A 58 11.91 -6.33 -18.67
N ASP A 59 11.31 -5.35 -17.94
CA ASP A 59 11.19 -3.96 -18.39
C ASP A 59 12.48 -3.13 -18.21
N GLY A 60 13.58 -3.75 -17.76
CA GLY A 60 14.91 -3.12 -17.63
C GLY A 60 15.16 -2.42 -16.29
N HIS A 61 14.29 -2.59 -15.30
CA HIS A 61 14.41 -1.97 -13.97
C HIS A 61 14.93 -2.92 -12.89
N ARG A 62 15.15 -2.43 -11.67
CA ARG A 62 15.75 -3.17 -10.55
C ARG A 62 14.69 -3.62 -9.55
N ALA A 63 14.52 -4.92 -9.39
CA ALA A 63 13.65 -5.48 -8.36
C ALA A 63 14.13 -6.84 -7.84
N ALA A 64 13.86 -7.12 -6.57
CA ALA A 64 14.12 -8.40 -5.91
C ALA A 64 12.87 -8.89 -5.18
N PRO A 65 12.48 -10.18 -5.30
CA PRO A 65 11.37 -10.74 -4.58
C PRO A 65 11.80 -11.23 -3.21
N VAL A 66 10.96 -11.07 -2.18
CA VAL A 66 11.19 -11.60 -0.83
C VAL A 66 9.89 -12.15 -0.26
N HIS A 67 9.96 -13.32 0.39
CA HIS A 67 8.86 -13.83 1.21
C HIS A 67 8.78 -13.02 2.51
N LEU A 68 7.57 -12.54 2.86
CA LEU A 68 7.34 -11.80 4.10
C LEU A 68 5.94 -12.06 4.65
N ASP A 69 5.87 -12.56 5.87
CA ASP A 69 4.65 -12.51 6.68
C ASP A 69 4.68 -11.24 7.55
N VAL A 70 3.89 -10.22 7.16
CA VAL A 70 3.83 -8.93 7.87
C VAL A 70 3.27 -9.04 9.29
N THR A 71 2.60 -10.15 9.64
CA THR A 71 2.08 -10.37 11.00
C THR A 71 3.16 -10.72 12.00
N ARG A 72 4.36 -11.10 11.52
CA ARG A 72 5.50 -11.49 12.33
C ARG A 72 6.50 -10.35 12.42
N ARG A 73 6.51 -9.67 13.57
CA ARG A 73 7.41 -8.54 13.83
C ARG A 73 8.88 -8.84 13.48
N ALA A 74 9.37 -10.00 13.93
CA ALA A 74 10.76 -10.39 13.72
C ALA A 74 11.12 -10.52 12.23
N ASP A 75 10.19 -11.03 11.40
CA ASP A 75 10.41 -11.18 9.96
C ASP A 75 10.47 -9.79 9.27
N VAL A 76 9.61 -8.84 9.71
CA VAL A 76 9.62 -7.48 9.19
C VAL A 76 10.91 -6.73 9.57
N GLU A 77 11.33 -6.82 10.84
CA GLU A 77 12.57 -6.21 11.32
C GLU A 77 13.79 -6.81 10.61
N ALA A 78 13.87 -8.14 10.51
CA ALA A 78 14.96 -8.83 9.82
C ALA A 78 15.05 -8.45 8.32
N LEU A 79 13.90 -8.31 7.64
CA LEU A 79 13.90 -7.90 6.23
C LEU A 79 14.40 -6.46 6.07
N VAL A 80 13.98 -5.53 6.93
CA VAL A 80 14.46 -4.14 6.86
C VAL A 80 15.97 -4.09 7.13
N ASP A 81 16.46 -4.84 8.14
CA ASP A 81 17.89 -4.93 8.44
C ASP A 81 18.68 -5.52 7.25
N GLN A 82 18.14 -6.56 6.60
CA GLN A 82 18.75 -7.17 5.41
C GLN A 82 18.82 -6.18 4.24
N VAL A 83 17.73 -5.43 3.98
CA VAL A 83 17.71 -4.41 2.92
C VAL A 83 18.79 -3.36 3.17
N VAL A 84 18.95 -2.90 4.41
CA VAL A 84 19.99 -1.93 4.77
C VAL A 84 21.38 -2.55 4.65
N ALA A 85 21.57 -3.80 5.04
CA ALA A 85 22.87 -4.49 4.89
C ALA A 85 23.28 -4.64 3.41
N ASP A 86 22.32 -4.95 2.53
CA ASP A 86 22.57 -5.20 1.11
C ASP A 86 22.70 -3.91 0.28
N GLN A 87 21.90 -2.89 0.60
CA GLN A 87 21.77 -1.67 -0.21
C GLN A 87 22.38 -0.42 0.45
N GLY A 88 22.71 -0.49 1.74
CA GLY A 88 23.25 0.62 2.52
C GLY A 88 22.19 1.54 3.14
N HIS A 89 20.96 1.53 2.65
CA HIS A 89 19.88 2.43 3.09
C HIS A 89 18.50 1.90 2.73
N LEU A 90 17.44 2.52 3.29
CA LEU A 90 16.04 2.34 2.91
C LEU A 90 15.38 3.72 2.82
N ASP A 91 14.93 4.14 1.64
CA ASP A 91 14.36 5.48 1.41
C ASP A 91 12.83 5.49 1.43
N VAL A 92 12.21 4.42 0.94
CA VAL A 92 10.75 4.34 0.81
C VAL A 92 10.24 3.04 1.41
N MET A 93 9.30 3.14 2.35
CA MET A 93 8.53 2.01 2.88
C MET A 93 7.07 2.14 2.47
N VAL A 94 6.55 1.15 1.73
CA VAL A 94 5.13 1.08 1.37
C VAL A 94 4.46 -0.07 2.09
N ASN A 95 3.67 0.25 3.11
CA ASN A 95 2.87 -0.71 3.86
C ASN A 95 1.54 -0.92 3.13
N ASN A 96 1.51 -1.86 2.17
CA ASN A 96 0.35 -2.13 1.33
C ASN A 96 -0.34 -3.46 1.66
N ALA A 97 0.34 -4.46 2.20
CA ALA A 97 -0.24 -5.76 2.52
C ALA A 97 -1.56 -5.63 3.30
N ALA A 98 -2.61 -6.29 2.82
CA ALA A 98 -3.93 -6.26 3.44
C ALA A 98 -4.78 -7.46 3.04
N ILE A 99 -5.75 -7.79 3.89
CA ILE A 99 -6.81 -8.75 3.63
C ILE A 99 -8.18 -8.12 3.91
N ILE A 100 -9.22 -8.67 3.28
CA ILE A 100 -10.63 -8.35 3.58
C ILE A 100 -11.31 -9.63 4.03
N VAL A 101 -12.12 -9.51 5.08
CA VAL A 101 -13.09 -10.50 5.52
C VAL A 101 -14.41 -9.78 5.63
N ASP A 102 -15.43 -10.29 4.94
CA ASP A 102 -16.78 -9.74 4.99
C ASP A 102 -17.56 -10.37 6.16
N GLY A 103 -18.16 -9.56 7.02
CA GLY A 103 -18.95 -10.00 8.16
C GLY A 103 -19.77 -8.85 8.78
N LEU A 104 -21.00 -9.13 9.20
CA LEU A 104 -21.79 -8.17 9.98
C LEU A 104 -21.15 -7.98 11.37
N VAL A 105 -21.29 -6.80 11.95
CA VAL A 105 -20.69 -6.47 13.26
C VAL A 105 -21.07 -7.48 14.34
N LEU A 106 -22.35 -7.88 14.38
CA LEU A 106 -22.87 -8.78 15.41
C LEU A 106 -22.43 -10.24 15.23
N ASP A 107 -21.98 -10.61 14.03
CA ASP A 107 -21.59 -11.98 13.68
C ASP A 107 -20.08 -12.15 13.52
N THR A 108 -19.32 -11.05 13.63
CA THR A 108 -17.85 -11.06 13.51
C THR A 108 -17.23 -11.84 14.67
N SER A 109 -16.48 -12.88 14.35
CA SER A 109 -15.74 -13.66 15.35
C SER A 109 -14.45 -12.96 15.81
N GLU A 110 -13.96 -13.33 17.00
CA GLU A 110 -12.67 -12.86 17.52
C GLU A 110 -11.53 -13.27 16.59
N GLU A 111 -11.58 -14.47 16.00
CA GLU A 111 -10.57 -14.98 15.07
C GLU A 111 -10.49 -14.12 13.79
N GLU A 112 -11.64 -13.75 13.21
CA GLU A 112 -11.70 -12.87 12.04
C GLU A 112 -11.15 -11.48 12.36
N TYR A 113 -11.53 -10.92 13.50
CA TYR A 113 -11.02 -9.65 14.00
C TYR A 113 -9.50 -9.71 14.14
N ASP A 114 -8.98 -10.69 14.87
CA ASP A 114 -7.54 -10.83 15.13
C ASP A 114 -6.75 -11.00 13.85
N ARG A 115 -7.23 -11.82 12.92
CA ARG A 115 -6.60 -12.04 11.62
C ARG A 115 -6.53 -10.76 10.79
N VAL A 116 -7.63 -10.02 10.68
CA VAL A 116 -7.65 -8.77 9.92
C VAL A 116 -6.78 -7.71 10.56
N PHE A 117 -6.83 -7.54 11.89
CA PHE A 117 -5.99 -6.57 12.59
C PHE A 117 -4.52 -6.95 12.58
N ALA A 118 -4.18 -8.24 12.64
CA ALA A 118 -2.80 -8.70 12.54
C ALA A 118 -2.15 -8.27 11.21
N VAL A 119 -2.86 -8.43 10.09
CA VAL A 119 -2.33 -8.04 8.77
C VAL A 119 -2.46 -6.53 8.57
N ASN A 120 -3.68 -5.99 8.67
CA ASN A 120 -4.01 -4.64 8.19
C ASN A 120 -3.54 -3.51 9.11
N PHE A 121 -3.29 -3.79 10.40
CA PHE A 121 -2.84 -2.78 11.35
C PHE A 121 -1.50 -3.14 11.99
N LYS A 122 -1.35 -4.31 12.64
CA LYS A 122 -0.06 -4.68 13.26
C LYS A 122 1.07 -4.76 12.23
N GLY A 123 0.80 -5.35 11.05
CA GLY A 123 1.79 -5.40 9.96
C GLY A 123 2.25 -4.01 9.53
N VAL A 124 1.33 -3.07 9.38
CA VAL A 124 1.65 -1.66 9.08
C VAL A 124 2.45 -1.01 10.20
N LEU A 125 2.06 -1.24 11.48
CA LEU A 125 2.78 -0.73 12.64
C LEU A 125 4.23 -1.26 12.67
N PHE A 126 4.44 -2.55 12.42
CA PHE A 126 5.77 -3.16 12.41
C PHE A 126 6.64 -2.59 11.29
N GLY A 127 6.07 -2.47 10.07
CA GLY A 127 6.77 -1.81 8.95
C GLY A 127 7.13 -0.36 9.25
N CYS A 128 6.22 0.42 9.83
CA CYS A 128 6.48 1.79 10.26
C CYS A 128 7.60 1.86 11.31
N GLN A 129 7.60 0.95 12.27
CA GLN A 129 8.61 0.92 13.35
C GLN A 129 10.00 0.52 12.82
N ALA A 130 10.07 -0.52 11.99
CA ALA A 130 11.34 -0.99 11.44
C ALA A 130 11.95 0.04 10.50
N ALA A 131 11.21 0.49 9.48
CA ALA A 131 11.67 1.50 8.53
C ALA A 131 11.93 2.86 9.20
N GLY A 132 11.04 3.27 10.13
CA GLY A 132 11.19 4.56 10.82
C GLY A 132 12.49 4.66 11.62
N ARG A 133 12.92 3.59 12.31
CA ARG A 133 14.20 3.57 13.05
C ARG A 133 15.40 3.79 12.11
N VAL A 134 15.40 3.13 10.96
CA VAL A 134 16.44 3.28 9.94
C VAL A 134 16.44 4.70 9.37
N MET A 135 15.26 5.18 8.93
CA MET A 135 15.12 6.48 8.29
C MET A 135 15.47 7.65 9.23
N VAL A 136 15.17 7.53 10.52
CA VAL A 136 15.59 8.52 11.54
C VAL A 136 17.12 8.59 11.64
N GLN A 137 17.80 7.46 11.63
CA GLN A 137 19.28 7.42 11.64
C GLN A 137 19.87 8.01 10.36
N GLN A 138 19.19 7.82 9.22
CA GLN A 138 19.57 8.39 7.92
C GLN A 138 19.29 9.90 7.83
N GLY A 139 18.37 10.43 8.66
CA GLY A 139 17.88 11.81 8.58
C GLY A 139 16.95 12.07 7.39
N ALA A 140 16.47 11.02 6.72
CA ALA A 140 15.60 11.11 5.55
C ALA A 140 14.81 9.82 5.34
N GLY A 141 13.61 9.93 4.76
CA GLY A 141 12.80 8.77 4.38
C GLY A 141 11.33 9.14 4.06
N SER A 142 10.63 8.21 3.42
CA SER A 142 9.20 8.32 3.13
C SER A 142 8.48 7.01 3.46
N ILE A 143 7.55 7.07 4.41
CA ILE A 143 6.67 5.94 4.76
C ILE A 143 5.28 6.23 4.18
N ILE A 144 4.76 5.27 3.41
CA ILE A 144 3.47 5.36 2.73
C ILE A 144 2.60 4.19 3.20
N ASN A 145 1.50 4.49 3.86
CA ASN A 145 0.60 3.49 4.41
C ASN A 145 -0.70 3.42 3.60
N LEU A 146 -1.10 2.22 3.14
CA LEU A 146 -2.36 2.04 2.44
C LEU A 146 -3.51 1.94 3.46
N ALA A 147 -4.28 3.03 3.56
CA ALA A 147 -5.58 3.08 4.21
C ALA A 147 -6.69 2.58 3.24
N SER A 148 -7.85 3.20 3.22
CA SER A 148 -8.96 2.90 2.31
C SER A 148 -10.00 4.02 2.35
N GLY A 149 -10.75 4.25 1.28
CA GLY A 149 -11.96 5.07 1.29
C GLY A 149 -13.05 4.59 2.26
N ALA A 150 -12.97 3.34 2.71
CA ALA A 150 -13.86 2.80 3.75
C ALA A 150 -13.73 3.51 5.11
N ILE A 151 -12.71 4.34 5.32
CA ILE A 151 -12.59 5.16 6.53
C ILE A 151 -13.51 6.39 6.52
N ASP A 152 -13.99 6.79 5.35
CA ASP A 152 -14.77 8.01 5.16
C ASP A 152 -16.27 7.72 4.99
N ILE A 153 -16.65 6.45 4.77
CA ILE A 153 -18.04 6.00 4.61
C ILE A 153 -18.31 4.74 5.41
N ALA A 154 -19.52 4.64 5.92
CA ALA A 154 -20.00 3.40 6.53
C ALA A 154 -20.28 2.34 5.45
N THR A 155 -19.50 1.27 5.46
CA THR A 155 -19.66 0.16 4.52
C THR A 155 -20.09 -1.08 5.30
N PRO A 156 -21.35 -1.55 5.15
CA PRO A 156 -21.81 -2.79 5.75
C PRO A 156 -20.85 -3.94 5.41
N THR A 157 -20.72 -4.89 6.31
CA THR A 157 -19.86 -6.09 6.24
C THR A 157 -18.35 -5.87 6.32
N LEU A 158 -17.84 -4.64 6.32
CA LEU A 158 -16.40 -4.35 6.35
C LEU A 158 -15.90 -3.86 7.71
N VAL A 159 -16.52 -4.22 8.83
CA VAL A 159 -16.20 -3.65 10.15
C VAL A 159 -14.72 -3.79 10.51
N CYS A 160 -14.15 -5.00 10.46
CA CYS A 160 -12.74 -5.21 10.82
C CYS A 160 -11.79 -4.51 9.85
N TYR A 161 -12.08 -4.56 8.56
CA TYR A 161 -11.28 -3.89 7.54
C TYR A 161 -11.30 -2.36 7.69
N ALA A 162 -12.50 -1.76 7.75
CA ALA A 162 -12.67 -0.30 7.83
C ALA A 162 -12.05 0.27 9.11
N THR A 163 -12.25 -0.38 10.25
CA THR A 163 -11.68 0.05 11.53
C THR A 163 -10.15 -0.09 11.56
N ALA A 164 -9.59 -1.18 11.03
CA ALA A 164 -8.15 -1.34 10.90
C ALA A 164 -7.55 -0.25 9.97
N LYS A 165 -8.21 0.06 8.85
CA LYS A 165 -7.76 1.12 7.93
C LYS A 165 -7.92 2.54 8.52
N ALA A 166 -8.92 2.77 9.36
CA ALA A 166 -9.03 4.01 10.13
C ALA A 166 -7.89 4.16 11.15
N ALA A 167 -7.54 3.07 11.83
CA ALA A 167 -6.38 3.04 12.73
C ALA A 167 -5.06 3.33 11.98
N VAL A 168 -4.87 2.79 10.76
CA VAL A 168 -3.72 3.10 9.90
C VAL A 168 -3.65 4.58 9.54
N ALA A 169 -4.78 5.21 9.19
CA ALA A 169 -4.82 6.64 8.89
C ALA A 169 -4.41 7.49 10.11
N GLN A 170 -4.88 7.13 11.31
CA GLN A 170 -4.49 7.83 12.54
C GLN A 170 -3.04 7.56 12.92
N LEU A 171 -2.55 6.32 12.82
CA LEU A 171 -1.14 5.97 13.02
C LEU A 171 -0.24 6.83 12.13
N SER A 172 -0.60 6.99 10.85
CA SER A 172 0.19 7.78 9.90
C SER A 172 0.30 9.26 10.32
N ARG A 173 -0.77 9.86 10.82
CA ARG A 173 -0.76 11.26 11.31
C ARG A 173 0.10 11.41 12.56
N THR A 174 -0.04 10.49 13.53
CA THR A 174 0.75 10.52 14.76
C THR A 174 2.23 10.36 14.45
N LEU A 175 2.58 9.34 13.65
CA LEU A 175 3.97 9.06 13.30
C LEU A 175 4.59 10.18 12.46
N ALA A 176 3.82 10.87 11.62
CA ALA A 176 4.29 12.04 10.88
C ALA A 176 4.76 13.16 11.82
N MET A 177 4.01 13.43 12.88
CA MET A 177 4.38 14.43 13.90
C MET A 177 5.64 14.03 14.67
N GLU A 178 5.78 12.74 14.97
CA GLU A 178 6.93 12.22 15.71
C GLU A 178 8.22 12.23 14.86
N LEU A 179 8.14 11.90 13.56
CA LEU A 179 9.31 11.67 12.72
C LEU A 179 9.69 12.86 11.81
N ALA A 180 8.79 13.83 11.59
CA ALA A 180 9.09 14.99 10.75
C ALA A 180 10.30 15.81 11.23
N PRO A 181 10.54 16.02 12.55
CA PRO A 181 11.75 16.69 13.03
C PRO A 181 13.06 15.98 12.65
N GLN A 182 13.00 14.67 12.34
CA GLN A 182 14.13 13.85 11.93
C GLN A 182 14.20 13.68 10.39
N GLY A 183 13.45 14.48 9.63
CA GLY A 183 13.48 14.46 8.16
C GLY A 183 12.69 13.32 7.51
N VAL A 184 11.90 12.55 8.26
CA VAL A 184 11.09 11.44 7.74
C VAL A 184 9.65 11.89 7.52
N ARG A 185 9.13 11.65 6.31
CA ARG A 185 7.75 11.92 5.95
C ARG A 185 6.90 10.66 6.11
N VAL A 186 5.69 10.81 6.64
CA VAL A 186 4.74 9.70 6.78
C VAL A 186 3.38 10.15 6.26
N ASN A 187 2.85 9.43 5.27
CA ASN A 187 1.57 9.73 4.66
C ASN A 187 0.73 8.47 4.50
N ALA A 188 -0.58 8.64 4.35
CA ALA A 188 -1.47 7.55 3.99
C ALA A 188 -2.11 7.81 2.62
N ILE A 189 -2.41 6.72 1.91
CA ILE A 189 -3.28 6.75 0.73
C ILE A 189 -4.56 6.00 1.09
N ALA A 190 -5.72 6.60 0.83
CA ALA A 190 -7.04 6.01 1.02
C ALA A 190 -7.72 5.85 -0.36
N PRO A 191 -7.44 4.75 -1.07
CA PRO A 191 -8.03 4.49 -2.39
C PRO A 191 -9.55 4.42 -2.33
N GLY A 192 -10.21 4.88 -3.39
CA GLY A 192 -11.58 4.54 -3.67
C GLY A 192 -11.72 3.08 -4.09
N TRP A 193 -12.77 2.78 -4.86
CA TRP A 193 -12.89 1.46 -5.44
C TRP A 193 -11.93 1.33 -6.63
N ILE A 194 -11.00 0.40 -6.53
CA ILE A 194 -9.99 0.12 -7.56
C ILE A 194 -10.19 -1.29 -8.08
N ASP A 195 -10.14 -1.48 -9.40
CA ASP A 195 -10.25 -2.79 -10.03
C ASP A 195 -8.99 -3.62 -9.75
N THR A 196 -9.10 -4.58 -8.84
CA THR A 196 -7.99 -5.40 -8.36
C THR A 196 -8.47 -6.81 -8.04
N PRO A 197 -7.57 -7.82 -8.00
CA PRO A 197 -7.91 -9.18 -7.57
C PRO A 197 -8.57 -9.26 -6.19
N MET A 198 -8.34 -8.30 -5.30
CA MET A 198 -9.01 -8.23 -3.99
C MET A 198 -10.53 -8.07 -4.13
N ASN A 199 -11.00 -7.43 -5.20
CA ASN A 199 -12.42 -7.18 -5.48
C ASN A 199 -13.10 -8.31 -6.27
N GLU A 200 -12.34 -9.25 -6.83
CA GLU A 200 -12.88 -10.44 -7.52
C GLU A 200 -13.71 -11.34 -6.59
N ARG A 201 -13.54 -11.24 -5.27
CA ARG A 201 -14.33 -12.03 -4.30
C ARG A 201 -15.83 -11.87 -4.50
N HIS A 202 -16.31 -10.76 -5.05
CA HIS A 202 -17.72 -10.49 -5.32
C HIS A 202 -18.24 -11.20 -6.58
N ALA A 203 -17.33 -11.73 -7.42
CA ALA A 203 -17.65 -12.42 -8.65
C ALA A 203 -17.11 -13.87 -8.68
N ARG A 204 -16.59 -14.39 -7.55
CA ARG A 204 -16.16 -15.79 -7.48
C ARG A 204 -17.33 -16.69 -7.18
N ARG A 205 -17.47 -17.74 -8.01
CA ARG A 205 -18.43 -18.83 -7.81
C ARG A 205 -17.99 -19.74 -6.65
N ALA A 206 -18.90 -20.60 -6.22
CA ALA A 206 -18.62 -21.55 -5.13
C ALA A 206 -17.48 -22.54 -5.44
N ASP A 207 -17.22 -22.81 -6.72
CA ASP A 207 -16.09 -23.63 -7.19
C ASP A 207 -14.77 -22.88 -7.29
N GLY A 208 -14.75 -21.59 -6.92
CA GLY A 208 -13.57 -20.72 -6.96
C GLY A 208 -13.30 -20.07 -8.33
N THR A 209 -14.06 -20.40 -9.37
CA THR A 209 -13.92 -19.78 -10.69
C THR A 209 -14.46 -18.35 -10.69
N LEU A 210 -13.89 -17.48 -11.55
CA LEU A 210 -14.35 -16.12 -11.70
C LEU A 210 -15.53 -16.06 -12.67
N ASP A 211 -16.58 -15.36 -12.30
CA ASP A 211 -17.68 -14.98 -13.19
C ASP A 211 -17.38 -13.61 -13.81
N GLU A 212 -16.82 -13.61 -15.01
CA GLU A 212 -16.41 -12.39 -15.70
C GLU A 212 -17.58 -11.42 -15.97
N ALA A 213 -18.79 -11.95 -16.23
CA ALA A 213 -19.96 -11.12 -16.46
C ALA A 213 -20.41 -10.44 -15.15
N GLN A 214 -20.38 -11.17 -14.04
CA GLN A 214 -20.67 -10.61 -12.72
C GLN A 214 -19.61 -9.59 -12.30
N GLN A 215 -18.34 -9.84 -12.58
CA GLN A 215 -17.26 -8.89 -12.32
C GLN A 215 -17.43 -7.60 -13.11
N ALA A 216 -17.73 -7.70 -14.42
CA ALA A 216 -17.97 -6.54 -15.26
C ALA A 216 -19.17 -5.71 -14.78
N ALA A 217 -20.28 -6.37 -14.43
CA ALA A 217 -21.46 -5.70 -13.88
C ALA A 217 -21.17 -5.00 -12.55
N TYR A 218 -20.41 -5.64 -11.67
CA TYR A 218 -19.99 -5.06 -10.39
C TYR A 218 -19.06 -3.85 -10.60
N ARG A 219 -18.10 -3.95 -11.52
CA ARG A 219 -17.22 -2.82 -11.90
C ARG A 219 -18.04 -1.64 -12.40
N GLU A 220 -19.01 -1.86 -13.29
CA GLU A 220 -19.89 -0.79 -13.79
C GLU A 220 -20.73 -0.16 -12.68
N GLN A 221 -21.29 -0.97 -11.77
CA GLN A 221 -22.01 -0.47 -10.62
C GLN A 221 -21.13 0.42 -9.72
N ARG A 222 -19.89 0.02 -9.48
CA ARG A 222 -18.93 0.76 -8.66
C ARG A 222 -18.46 2.05 -9.34
N ALA A 223 -18.26 2.02 -10.66
CA ALA A 223 -17.93 3.21 -11.44
C ALA A 223 -19.00 4.31 -11.27
N LYS A 224 -20.29 3.94 -11.26
CA LYS A 224 -21.42 4.87 -11.09
C LYS A 224 -21.48 5.53 -9.70
N LEU A 225 -20.78 4.99 -8.69
CA LEU A 225 -20.68 5.61 -7.36
C LEU A 225 -19.63 6.72 -7.31
N SER A 226 -18.77 6.80 -8.29
CA SER A 226 -17.80 7.88 -8.45
C SER A 226 -18.41 9.02 -9.26
N PRO A 227 -18.34 10.29 -8.80
CA PRO A 227 -18.72 11.44 -9.61
C PRO A 227 -18.01 11.54 -10.97
N MET A 228 -16.79 10.98 -11.09
CA MET A 228 -16.08 10.87 -12.38
C MET A 228 -16.63 9.76 -13.27
N ASN A 229 -17.58 8.96 -12.76
CA ASN A 229 -18.25 7.88 -13.49
C ASN A 229 -17.28 6.82 -14.05
N MET A 230 -16.22 6.54 -13.28
CA MET A 230 -15.18 5.56 -13.63
C MET A 230 -14.76 4.75 -12.41
N ALA A 231 -14.33 3.52 -12.65
CA ALA A 231 -13.59 2.72 -11.68
C ALA A 231 -12.13 3.17 -11.69
N GLY A 232 -11.48 3.17 -10.52
CA GLY A 232 -10.04 3.40 -10.46
C GLY A 232 -9.25 2.18 -10.93
N GLU A 233 -8.07 2.42 -11.47
CA GLU A 233 -7.11 1.41 -11.88
C GLU A 233 -5.93 1.38 -10.88
N PRO A 234 -5.17 0.27 -10.77
CA PRO A 234 -4.01 0.19 -9.88
C PRO A 234 -2.98 1.31 -10.07
N ASP A 235 -2.80 1.78 -11.31
CA ASP A 235 -1.89 2.87 -11.64
C ASP A 235 -2.30 4.22 -11.04
N ASP A 236 -3.59 4.49 -10.84
CA ASP A 236 -4.05 5.71 -10.16
C ASP A 236 -3.50 5.81 -8.73
N ILE A 237 -3.36 4.66 -8.08
CA ILE A 237 -2.80 4.57 -6.74
C ILE A 237 -1.28 4.53 -6.77
N ALA A 238 -0.70 3.89 -7.78
CA ALA A 238 0.74 3.81 -7.95
C ALA A 238 1.36 5.19 -8.22
N PHE A 239 0.73 6.05 -9.02
CA PHE A 239 1.17 7.43 -9.22
C PHE A 239 1.04 8.30 -7.95
N ALA A 240 0.01 8.06 -7.14
CA ALA A 240 -0.10 8.71 -5.83
C ALA A 240 1.04 8.28 -4.88
N ALA A 241 1.39 6.99 -4.89
CA ALA A 241 2.51 6.46 -4.11
C ALA A 241 3.86 7.02 -4.63
N LEU A 242 4.06 7.07 -5.95
CA LEU A 242 5.25 7.68 -6.57
C LEU A 242 5.40 9.14 -6.15
N TYR A 243 4.32 9.95 -6.21
CA TYR A 243 4.37 11.33 -5.74
C TYR A 243 4.80 11.43 -4.28
N LEU A 244 4.22 10.62 -3.39
CA LEU A 244 4.56 10.65 -1.96
C LEU A 244 5.98 10.10 -1.68
N ALA A 245 6.49 9.20 -2.50
CA ALA A 245 7.86 8.70 -2.42
C ALA A 245 8.89 9.76 -2.85
N ALA A 246 8.57 10.52 -3.89
CA ALA A 246 9.48 11.37 -4.62
C ALA A 246 9.83 12.69 -3.91
N PRO A 247 10.93 13.36 -4.33
CA PRO A 247 11.29 14.70 -3.90
C PRO A 247 10.18 15.75 -4.13
N ALA A 248 9.30 15.53 -5.11
CA ALA A 248 8.13 16.37 -5.38
C ALA A 248 7.25 16.57 -4.14
N ALA A 249 7.17 15.57 -3.25
CA ALA A 249 6.40 15.63 -2.02
C ALA A 249 7.21 16.07 -0.77
N ARG A 250 8.36 16.75 -0.94
CA ARG A 250 9.25 17.13 0.17
C ARG A 250 8.56 17.96 1.28
N PHE A 251 7.47 18.63 0.98
CA PHE A 251 6.69 19.44 1.93
C PHE A 251 5.35 18.81 2.29
N VAL A 252 5.21 17.47 2.11
CA VAL A 252 3.97 16.73 2.34
C VAL A 252 4.22 15.63 3.37
N THR A 253 3.63 15.79 4.57
CA THR A 253 3.62 14.78 5.62
C THR A 253 2.34 14.85 6.44
N GLY A 254 1.89 13.74 7.00
CA GLY A 254 0.69 13.65 7.86
C GLY A 254 -0.65 13.70 7.11
N ILE A 255 -0.65 13.68 5.77
CA ILE A 255 -1.89 13.69 4.99
C ILE A 255 -2.46 12.28 4.77
N VAL A 256 -3.76 12.26 4.46
CA VAL A 256 -4.44 11.09 3.88
C VAL A 256 -4.89 11.49 2.48
N MET A 257 -4.14 11.07 1.47
CA MET A 257 -4.46 11.31 0.05
C MET A 257 -5.58 10.36 -0.40
N ARG A 258 -6.56 10.86 -1.15
CA ARG A 258 -7.78 10.13 -1.51
C ARG A 258 -8.01 10.06 -3.03
N PRO A 259 -7.26 9.23 -3.77
CA PRO A 259 -7.56 8.95 -5.17
C PRO A 259 -8.80 8.05 -5.24
N ASN A 260 -9.99 8.65 -5.43
CA ASN A 260 -11.27 7.94 -5.32
C ASN A 260 -12.33 8.41 -6.33
N GLY A 261 -11.93 9.20 -7.35
CA GLY A 261 -12.85 9.73 -8.35
C GLY A 261 -13.97 10.62 -7.79
N GLY A 262 -13.80 11.16 -6.56
CA GLY A 262 -14.78 11.98 -5.87
C GLY A 262 -15.84 11.18 -5.08
N ALA A 263 -15.69 9.87 -4.94
CA ALA A 263 -16.66 9.03 -4.22
C ALA A 263 -16.81 9.42 -2.73
N THR A 264 -15.76 9.99 -2.13
CA THR A 264 -15.80 10.57 -0.78
C THR A 264 -14.99 11.86 -0.75
N MET A 265 -15.50 12.88 -0.07
CA MET A 265 -14.88 14.19 0.06
C MET A 265 -14.96 14.67 1.51
N PRO A 266 -14.28 13.98 2.45
CA PRO A 266 -14.29 14.41 3.86
C PRO A 266 -13.50 15.73 4.01
N TRP A 267 -13.89 16.52 5.00
CA TRP A 267 -13.25 17.79 5.40
C TRP A 267 -11.83 17.57 5.90
#